data_7510b0050d996a3038f8ff5bcf22bff4
#
_entry.id   7510b0050d996a3038f8ff5bcf22bff4
#
_cell.length_a   1.000
_cell.length_b   1.000
_cell.length_c   1.000
_cell.angle_alpha   90.00
_cell.angle_beta   90.00
_cell.angle_gamma   90.00
#
_symmetry.space_group_name_H-M   'P 1'
#
loop_
_entity.id
_entity.type
_entity.pdbx_description
1 polymer ?
#
loop_
_entity_poly.entity_id
_entity_poly.type
_entity_poly.pdbx_seq_one_letter_code
_entity_poly.pdbx_strand_id
1 'polypeptide(L)'
;MRQDHCGKIKNSDVSFREPGAFAGVMIKNGYGDMQKLRIVGGRRLVGQVKASGAKNAALPIIAAALLTADDVVLHNVPDLADVRTMAKLLEGMGVTFEELGNGSVRINAGNLTSTQAPYELVKTMRASVVVLGPLTTRFGNARVSLPGGCSIGARPVDQHIKALKMMGAEIEIDHGYMQARAGRLKGCRIVPDMVTVTGTENIMMAAALAEGTTVIENAAREPEVMDLAECLNKMGAKITGAGTPQIVIEGVEKLHGCEHSVICLLYTSDAADEL
;
A
#
# COMPACT_ATOMS: atom_id res chain seq x y z
N MET A 1 -3.94 -12.20 -24.32
CA MET A 1 -5.02 -12.97 -23.69
C MET A 1 -4.48 -13.47 -22.36
N ARG A 2 -4.61 -12.70 -21.29
CA ARG A 2 -4.36 -13.17 -19.93
C ARG A 2 -5.73 -13.53 -19.35
N GLN A 3 -5.94 -14.81 -19.14
CA GLN A 3 -7.13 -15.33 -18.49
C GLN A 3 -7.13 -14.88 -17.03
N ASP A 4 -8.27 -14.36 -16.58
CA ASP A 4 -8.59 -14.11 -15.18
C ASP A 4 -8.49 -15.40 -14.37
N HIS A 5 -7.31 -15.65 -13.80
CA HIS A 5 -7.05 -16.75 -12.88
C HIS A 5 -7.25 -16.33 -11.42
N CYS A 6 -8.21 -15.44 -11.17
CA CYS A 6 -8.79 -15.39 -9.85
C CYS A 6 -9.76 -16.58 -9.74
N GLY A 7 -9.30 -17.71 -9.19
CA GLY A 7 -10.11 -18.90 -9.04
C GLY A 7 -11.44 -18.54 -8.38
N LYS A 8 -12.53 -18.61 -9.14
CA LYS A 8 -13.89 -18.34 -8.68
C LYS A 8 -14.26 -19.33 -7.60
N ILE A 9 -13.94 -18.97 -6.38
CA ILE A 9 -14.47 -19.67 -5.21
C ILE A 9 -15.88 -19.15 -5.01
N LYS A 10 -16.88 -19.93 -5.39
CA LYS A 10 -18.29 -19.56 -5.26
C LYS A 10 -18.67 -19.45 -3.78
N ASN A 11 -19.24 -18.31 -3.39
CA ASN A 11 -19.91 -18.15 -2.12
C ASN A 11 -21.08 -19.13 -2.03
N SER A 12 -20.95 -20.17 -1.22
CA SER A 12 -22.09 -20.86 -0.64
C SER A 12 -21.86 -20.88 0.86
N ASP A 13 -22.76 -20.23 1.55
CA ASP A 13 -22.95 -20.09 2.99
C ASP A 13 -22.19 -21.09 3.85
N VAL A 14 -21.18 -20.61 4.58
CA VAL A 14 -20.69 -21.32 5.75
C VAL A 14 -21.69 -21.02 6.87
N SER A 15 -22.82 -21.71 6.86
CA SER A 15 -23.74 -21.74 7.99
C SER A 15 -23.22 -22.70 9.02
N PHE A 16 -22.70 -22.18 10.14
CA PHE A 16 -22.45 -22.96 11.33
C PHE A 16 -23.80 -23.26 12.01
N ARG A 17 -24.39 -24.41 11.75
CA ARG A 17 -25.52 -24.95 12.51
C ARG A 17 -25.20 -26.36 12.95
N GLU A 18 -25.12 -26.52 14.25
CA GLU A 18 -25.59 -27.55 15.21
C GLU A 18 -24.59 -27.81 16.32
N PRO A 19 -25.04 -27.95 17.57
CA PRO A 19 -24.17 -28.16 18.71
C PRO A 19 -23.83 -29.66 18.82
N GLY A 20 -22.58 -29.99 18.63
CA GLY A 20 -22.12 -31.36 18.86
C GLY A 20 -20.79 -31.78 18.27
N ALA A 21 -20.18 -31.02 17.37
CA ALA A 21 -18.87 -31.40 16.82
C ALA A 21 -18.21 -30.21 16.14
N PHE A 22 -17.57 -29.35 16.91
CA PHE A 22 -16.88 -28.17 16.39
C PHE A 22 -15.38 -28.42 16.19
N ALA A 23 -14.92 -28.35 14.92
CA ALA A 23 -13.67 -27.67 14.67
C ALA A 23 -14.00 -26.16 14.70
N GLY A 24 -13.85 -25.53 15.84
CA GLY A 24 -14.24 -24.13 16.05
C GLY A 24 -13.02 -23.31 16.45
N VAL A 25 -12.82 -22.20 15.75
CA VAL A 25 -11.95 -21.12 16.22
C VAL A 25 -12.75 -20.31 17.23
N MET A 26 -12.39 -20.37 18.51
CA MET A 26 -13.02 -19.55 19.53
C MET A 26 -12.06 -18.43 19.91
N ILE A 27 -12.43 -17.19 19.52
CA ILE A 27 -11.76 -15.98 20.00
C ILE A 27 -12.45 -15.60 21.32
N LYS A 28 -11.76 -15.71 22.45
CA LYS A 28 -12.23 -15.15 23.71
C LYS A 28 -11.68 -13.73 23.88
N ASN A 29 -12.56 -12.76 23.82
CA ASN A 29 -12.27 -11.39 24.25
C ASN A 29 -12.44 -11.32 25.79
N GLY A 30 -11.32 -11.32 26.51
CA GLY A 30 -11.30 -11.06 27.94
C GLY A 30 -10.45 -9.84 28.22
N TYR A 31 -10.95 -8.91 29.03
CA TYR A 31 -10.18 -7.78 29.57
C TYR A 31 -8.95 -8.33 30.32
N GLY A 32 -7.75 -8.05 29.83
CA GLY A 32 -6.48 -8.35 30.52
C GLY A 32 -5.76 -9.64 30.13
N ASP A 33 -6.29 -10.51 29.26
CA ASP A 33 -5.63 -11.74 28.85
C ASP A 33 -5.13 -11.67 27.39
N MET A 34 -3.95 -12.26 27.13
CA MET A 34 -3.43 -12.41 25.79
C MET A 34 -4.47 -13.13 24.91
N GLN A 35 -4.75 -12.59 23.73
CA GLN A 35 -5.62 -13.26 22.76
C GLN A 35 -5.02 -14.62 22.40
N LYS A 36 -5.77 -15.68 22.66
CA LYS A 36 -5.36 -17.06 22.39
C LYS A 36 -6.25 -17.66 21.32
N LEU A 37 -5.63 -18.22 20.28
CA LEU A 37 -6.32 -19.00 19.27
C LEU A 37 -6.28 -20.49 19.70
N ARG A 38 -7.44 -21.11 19.91
CA ARG A 38 -7.54 -22.54 20.14
C ARG A 38 -8.10 -23.23 18.91
N ILE A 39 -7.31 -24.07 18.27
CA ILE A 39 -7.71 -24.83 17.10
C ILE A 39 -7.91 -26.29 17.51
N VAL A 40 -9.09 -26.84 17.23
CA VAL A 40 -9.39 -28.26 17.40
C VAL A 40 -9.59 -28.85 16.02
N GLY A 41 -8.61 -29.61 15.54
CA GLY A 41 -8.64 -30.26 14.23
C GLY A 41 -9.41 -31.58 14.25
N GLY A 42 -9.26 -32.41 13.23
CA GLY A 42 -9.81 -33.77 13.14
C GLY A 42 -10.93 -33.95 12.11
N ARG A 43 -11.36 -32.88 11.41
CA ARG A 43 -12.28 -32.97 10.28
C ARG A 43 -11.65 -32.47 9.00
N ARG A 44 -11.86 -33.19 7.90
CA ARG A 44 -11.50 -32.72 6.56
C ARG A 44 -12.34 -31.49 6.24
N LEU A 45 -11.70 -30.38 5.92
CA LEU A 45 -12.38 -29.20 5.42
C LEU A 45 -12.77 -29.42 3.96
N VAL A 46 -14.05 -29.15 3.65
CA VAL A 46 -14.58 -29.19 2.29
C VAL A 46 -15.39 -27.92 2.07
N GLY A 47 -15.01 -27.12 1.10
CA GLY A 47 -15.68 -25.86 0.83
C GLY A 47 -14.84 -24.96 -0.07
N GLN A 48 -15.36 -23.76 -0.31
CA GLN A 48 -14.70 -22.74 -1.12
C GLN A 48 -14.56 -21.47 -0.29
N VAL A 49 -13.39 -20.84 -0.36
CA VAL A 49 -13.08 -19.57 0.30
C VAL A 49 -12.64 -18.58 -0.77
N LYS A 50 -13.22 -17.38 -0.77
CA LYS A 50 -12.75 -16.28 -1.61
C LYS A 50 -11.64 -15.56 -0.86
N ALA A 51 -10.41 -15.59 -1.38
CA ALA A 51 -9.34 -14.78 -0.84
C ALA A 51 -9.59 -13.29 -1.14
N SER A 52 -9.40 -12.44 -0.13
CA SER A 52 -9.49 -10.98 -0.27
C SER A 52 -8.26 -10.42 -0.98
N GLY A 53 -8.32 -9.14 -1.34
CA GLY A 53 -7.16 -8.39 -1.78
C GLY A 53 -6.02 -8.40 -0.75
N ALA A 54 -4.80 -8.28 -1.22
CA ALA A 54 -3.61 -8.23 -0.39
C ALA A 54 -3.49 -6.87 0.31
N LYS A 55 -3.31 -6.87 1.63
CA LYS A 55 -3.09 -5.66 2.43
C LYS A 55 -1.91 -4.84 1.92
N ASN A 56 -0.79 -5.53 1.67
CA ASN A 56 0.46 -4.87 1.29
C ASN A 56 0.38 -4.25 -0.11
N ALA A 57 -0.49 -4.77 -0.99
CA ALA A 57 -0.78 -4.15 -2.28
C ALA A 57 -1.78 -2.99 -2.14
N ALA A 58 -2.83 -3.14 -1.32
CA ALA A 58 -3.86 -2.12 -1.15
C ALA A 58 -3.31 -0.80 -0.58
N LEU A 59 -2.43 -0.86 0.42
CA LEU A 59 -1.95 0.35 1.13
C LEU A 59 -1.17 1.31 0.21
N PRO A 60 -0.16 0.88 -0.57
CA PRO A 60 0.53 1.79 -1.49
C PRO A 60 -0.36 2.25 -2.65
N ILE A 61 -1.29 1.43 -3.14
CA ILE A 61 -2.24 1.82 -4.19
C ILE A 61 -3.21 2.88 -3.68
N ILE A 62 -3.70 2.77 -2.43
CA ILE A 62 -4.50 3.81 -1.78
C ILE A 62 -3.70 5.12 -1.66
N ALA A 63 -2.42 5.04 -1.27
CA ALA A 63 -1.54 6.21 -1.20
C ALA A 63 -1.27 6.83 -2.59
N ALA A 64 -1.22 6.02 -3.66
CA ALA A 64 -1.04 6.50 -5.03
C ALA A 64 -2.18 7.43 -5.51
N ALA A 65 -3.39 7.32 -4.93
CA ALA A 65 -4.48 8.24 -5.21
C ALA A 65 -4.14 9.71 -4.86
N LEU A 66 -3.18 9.94 -3.97
CA LEU A 66 -2.65 11.28 -3.68
C LEU A 66 -1.96 11.94 -4.90
N LEU A 67 -1.58 11.17 -5.92
CA LEU A 67 -0.86 11.68 -7.09
C LEU A 67 -1.77 12.36 -8.14
N THR A 68 -3.09 12.25 -8.00
CA THR A 68 -4.06 12.87 -8.93
C THR A 68 -5.15 13.63 -8.19
N ALA A 69 -5.81 14.58 -8.89
CA ALA A 69 -7.02 15.24 -8.41
C ALA A 69 -8.30 14.51 -8.86
N ASP A 70 -8.16 13.57 -9.78
CA ASP A 70 -9.27 12.82 -10.35
C ASP A 70 -9.65 11.63 -9.45
N ASP A 71 -10.81 11.03 -9.67
CA ASP A 71 -11.27 9.87 -8.94
C ASP A 71 -10.43 8.63 -9.24
N VAL A 72 -9.99 7.95 -8.20
CA VAL A 72 -9.38 6.62 -8.28
C VAL A 72 -10.36 5.62 -7.67
N VAL A 73 -10.82 4.67 -8.48
CA VAL A 73 -11.75 3.63 -8.05
C VAL A 73 -10.97 2.32 -7.89
N LEU A 74 -10.99 1.79 -6.67
CA LEU A 74 -10.30 0.55 -6.34
C LEU A 74 -11.30 -0.55 -6.00
N HIS A 75 -11.06 -1.74 -6.54
CA HIS A 75 -11.84 -2.95 -6.24
C HIS A 75 -11.00 -3.95 -5.46
N ASN A 76 -11.67 -4.93 -4.85
CA ASN A 76 -11.04 -5.97 -4.05
C ASN A 76 -10.17 -5.44 -2.90
N VAL A 77 -10.52 -4.28 -2.37
CA VAL A 77 -9.85 -3.69 -1.20
C VAL A 77 -10.24 -4.51 0.04
N PRO A 78 -9.27 -5.04 0.82
CA PRO A 78 -9.60 -5.86 1.98
C PRO A 78 -10.10 -5.01 3.15
N ASP A 79 -11.10 -5.51 3.87
CA ASP A 79 -11.58 -4.86 5.11
C ASP A 79 -10.67 -5.21 6.29
N LEU A 80 -9.57 -4.45 6.44
CA LEU A 80 -8.57 -4.64 7.46
C LEU A 80 -8.31 -3.35 8.25
N ALA A 81 -7.83 -3.50 9.50
CA ALA A 81 -7.55 -2.36 10.37
C ALA A 81 -6.57 -1.35 9.74
N ASP A 82 -5.53 -1.83 9.05
CA ASP A 82 -4.55 -0.97 8.40
C ASP A 82 -5.16 -0.17 7.24
N VAL A 83 -6.07 -0.78 6.45
CA VAL A 83 -6.78 -0.08 5.37
C VAL A 83 -7.68 1.02 5.92
N ARG A 84 -8.43 0.72 6.99
CA ARG A 84 -9.25 1.73 7.69
C ARG A 84 -8.40 2.84 8.32
N THR A 85 -7.19 2.52 8.80
CA THR A 85 -6.26 3.52 9.33
C THR A 85 -5.71 4.40 8.20
N MET A 86 -5.37 3.83 7.03
CA MET A 86 -4.96 4.60 5.86
C MET A 86 -6.07 5.52 5.37
N ALA A 87 -7.31 5.03 5.28
CA ALA A 87 -8.47 5.86 4.94
C ALA A 87 -8.60 7.06 5.88
N LYS A 88 -8.59 6.84 7.20
CA LYS A 88 -8.62 7.93 8.19
C LYS A 88 -7.46 8.91 8.07
N LEU A 89 -6.26 8.41 7.74
CA LEU A 89 -5.10 9.24 7.50
C LEU A 89 -5.33 10.19 6.32
N LEU A 90 -5.81 9.66 5.20
CA LEU A 90 -6.11 10.42 3.99
C LEU A 90 -7.29 11.38 4.19
N GLU A 91 -8.36 10.95 4.85
CA GLU A 91 -9.51 11.81 5.20
C GLU A 91 -9.06 12.98 6.09
N GLY A 92 -8.17 12.74 7.06
CA GLY A 92 -7.56 13.79 7.88
C GLY A 92 -6.74 14.80 7.10
N MET A 93 -6.32 14.48 5.88
CA MET A 93 -5.66 15.38 4.95
C MET A 93 -6.63 16.10 4.01
N GLY A 94 -7.93 15.80 4.04
CA GLY A 94 -8.95 16.37 3.16
C GLY A 94 -9.24 15.52 1.92
N VAL A 95 -8.77 14.29 1.86
CA VAL A 95 -9.10 13.34 0.78
C VAL A 95 -10.51 12.79 1.02
N THR A 96 -11.32 12.72 -0.02
CA THR A 96 -12.61 12.02 0.03
C THR A 96 -12.36 10.52 -0.14
N PHE A 97 -12.87 9.72 0.80
CA PHE A 97 -12.80 8.26 0.77
C PHE A 97 -14.22 7.70 0.90
N GLU A 98 -14.76 7.15 -0.17
CA GLU A 98 -16.13 6.64 -0.26
C GLU A 98 -16.15 5.14 -0.45
N GLU A 99 -16.83 4.41 0.44
CA GLU A 99 -17.07 2.98 0.29
C GLU A 99 -18.23 2.75 -0.68
N LEU A 100 -17.97 2.04 -1.79
CA LEU A 100 -18.97 1.70 -2.81
C LEU A 100 -19.63 0.32 -2.58
N GLY A 101 -19.20 -0.38 -1.52
CA GLY A 101 -19.63 -1.75 -1.22
C GLY A 101 -18.82 -2.82 -1.95
N ASN A 102 -18.99 -4.07 -1.53
CA ASN A 102 -18.31 -5.24 -2.10
C ASN A 102 -16.78 -5.14 -2.19
N GLY A 103 -16.15 -4.45 -1.22
CA GLY A 103 -14.70 -4.21 -1.23
C GLY A 103 -14.24 -3.21 -2.28
N SER A 104 -15.14 -2.35 -2.77
CA SER A 104 -14.82 -1.26 -3.69
C SER A 104 -14.85 0.08 -2.97
N VAL A 105 -13.90 0.95 -3.32
CA VAL A 105 -13.78 2.30 -2.76
C VAL A 105 -13.49 3.31 -3.87
N ARG A 106 -13.95 4.55 -3.67
CA ARG A 106 -13.58 5.71 -4.49
C ARG A 106 -12.76 6.67 -3.64
N ILE A 107 -11.65 7.13 -4.18
CA ILE A 107 -10.71 8.03 -3.51
C ILE A 107 -10.51 9.25 -4.38
N ASN A 108 -10.68 10.46 -3.81
CA ASN A 108 -10.45 11.72 -4.50
C ASN A 108 -9.60 12.66 -3.65
N ALA A 109 -8.43 13.02 -4.15
CA ALA A 109 -7.47 13.92 -3.50
C ALA A 109 -7.44 15.32 -4.17
N GLY A 110 -8.52 15.73 -4.82
CA GLY A 110 -8.64 17.06 -5.46
C GLY A 110 -8.67 18.22 -4.46
N ASN A 111 -9.24 18.00 -3.29
CA ASN A 111 -9.42 19.01 -2.25
C ASN A 111 -8.53 18.79 -1.01
N LEU A 112 -7.30 18.31 -1.22
CA LEU A 112 -6.37 18.09 -0.11
C LEU A 112 -6.07 19.40 0.62
N THR A 113 -6.27 19.40 1.95
CA THR A 113 -6.13 20.57 2.82
C THR A 113 -4.87 20.53 3.69
N SER A 114 -4.26 19.35 3.85
CA SER A 114 -3.07 19.15 4.68
C SER A 114 -2.14 18.12 4.07
N THR A 115 -0.83 18.37 4.15
CA THR A 115 0.24 17.42 3.77
C THR A 115 0.89 16.78 5.00
N GLN A 116 0.19 16.80 6.14
CA GLN A 116 0.71 16.28 7.41
C GLN A 116 0.10 14.92 7.75
N ALA A 117 0.96 13.92 7.97
CA ALA A 117 0.61 12.62 8.55
C ALA A 117 0.96 12.60 10.04
N PRO A 118 -0.04 12.72 10.95
CA PRO A 118 0.19 12.91 12.37
C PRO A 118 0.63 11.61 13.05
N TYR A 119 1.43 11.73 14.11
CA TYR A 119 1.98 10.62 14.88
C TYR A 119 0.92 9.62 15.35
N GLU A 120 -0.24 10.09 15.81
CA GLU A 120 -1.30 9.23 16.36
C GLU A 120 -1.81 8.17 15.37
N LEU A 121 -1.81 8.47 14.07
CA LEU A 121 -2.18 7.53 13.02
C LEU A 121 -0.98 6.73 12.51
N VAL A 122 0.17 7.40 12.32
CA VAL A 122 1.39 6.75 11.79
C VAL A 122 1.94 5.71 12.77
N LYS A 123 1.89 5.94 14.08
CA LYS A 123 2.39 5.00 15.09
C LYS A 123 1.69 3.64 15.05
N THR A 124 0.45 3.60 14.62
CA THR A 124 -0.36 2.37 14.56
C THR A 124 -0.18 1.60 13.26
N MET A 125 0.31 2.27 12.21
CA MET A 125 0.48 1.69 10.88
C MET A 125 1.77 2.20 10.22
N ARG A 126 2.81 1.38 10.20
CA ARG A 126 4.11 1.74 9.63
C ARG A 126 4.08 2.05 8.13
N ALA A 127 3.17 1.41 7.39
CA ALA A 127 2.97 1.66 5.97
C ALA A 127 2.58 3.12 5.66
N SER A 128 2.19 3.90 6.68
CA SER A 128 1.91 5.35 6.53
C SER A 128 3.08 6.13 5.92
N VAL A 129 4.31 5.63 6.00
CA VAL A 129 5.48 6.26 5.38
C VAL A 129 5.37 6.36 3.86
N VAL A 130 4.57 5.50 3.22
CA VAL A 130 4.41 5.50 1.75
C VAL A 130 3.71 6.75 1.21
N VAL A 131 3.06 7.55 2.06
CA VAL A 131 2.49 8.85 1.64
C VAL A 131 3.55 9.93 1.44
N LEU A 132 4.79 9.73 1.93
CA LEU A 132 5.86 10.72 1.85
C LEU A 132 6.21 11.07 0.40
N GLY A 133 6.40 10.07 -0.48
CA GLY A 133 6.71 10.27 -1.88
C GLY A 133 5.60 11.03 -2.64
N PRO A 134 4.36 10.55 -2.63
CA PRO A 134 3.23 11.22 -3.26
C PRO A 134 3.03 12.68 -2.80
N LEU A 135 3.07 12.92 -1.48
CA LEU A 135 2.92 14.28 -0.95
C LEU A 135 4.07 15.19 -1.39
N THR A 136 5.32 14.71 -1.32
CA THR A 136 6.48 15.51 -1.72
C THR A 136 6.46 15.83 -3.20
N THR A 137 6.15 14.86 -4.07
CA THR A 137 6.23 15.05 -5.51
C THR A 137 5.10 15.91 -6.07
N ARG A 138 3.86 15.76 -5.54
CA ARG A 138 2.69 16.51 -6.05
C ARG A 138 2.53 17.88 -5.41
N PHE A 139 2.79 17.99 -4.11
CA PHE A 139 2.50 19.21 -3.35
C PHE A 139 3.75 19.99 -2.94
N GLY A 140 4.94 19.48 -3.23
CA GLY A 140 6.21 20.13 -2.92
C GLY A 140 6.56 20.16 -1.43
N ASN A 141 5.71 19.61 -0.56
CA ASN A 141 5.96 19.50 0.86
C ASN A 141 5.24 18.29 1.48
N ALA A 142 5.85 17.72 2.50
CA ALA A 142 5.25 16.67 3.30
C ALA A 142 5.79 16.73 4.73
N ARG A 143 4.93 16.49 5.72
CA ARG A 143 5.31 16.33 7.12
C ARG A 143 4.76 15.01 7.64
N VAL A 144 5.59 13.98 7.67
CA VAL A 144 5.20 12.61 8.02
C VAL A 144 5.92 12.20 9.30
N SER A 145 5.16 11.78 10.31
CA SER A 145 5.77 11.27 11.54
C SER A 145 6.63 10.04 11.26
N LEU A 146 7.73 9.91 11.99
CA LEU A 146 8.48 8.65 12.02
C LEU A 146 7.59 7.52 12.56
N PRO A 147 7.60 6.35 11.96
CA PRO A 147 6.85 5.22 12.46
C PRO A 147 7.35 4.83 13.85
N GLY A 148 6.44 4.57 14.78
CA GLY A 148 6.77 4.07 16.11
C GLY A 148 7.55 2.76 16.05
N GLY A 149 8.26 2.42 17.13
CA GLY A 149 8.98 1.17 17.26
C GLY A 149 8.04 -0.04 17.06
N CYS A 150 8.46 -0.99 16.24
CA CYS A 150 7.71 -2.23 16.03
C CYS A 150 8.34 -3.35 16.87
N SER A 151 7.50 -4.22 17.43
CA SER A 151 7.94 -5.42 18.15
C SER A 151 8.79 -6.40 17.29
N ILE A 152 8.80 -6.22 15.97
CA ILE A 152 9.54 -7.05 14.99
C ILE A 152 10.92 -6.45 14.65
N GLY A 153 11.32 -5.30 15.23
CA GLY A 153 12.62 -4.66 15.05
C GLY A 153 12.61 -3.34 14.28
N ALA A 154 13.77 -2.66 14.27
CA ALA A 154 13.96 -1.43 13.54
C ALA A 154 13.95 -1.69 12.03
N ARG A 155 13.02 -1.07 11.31
CA ARG A 155 13.04 -1.01 9.85
C ARG A 155 13.34 0.43 9.45
N PRO A 156 14.52 0.69 8.91
CA PRO A 156 14.96 2.05 8.64
C PRO A 156 14.09 2.71 7.55
N VAL A 157 13.72 3.97 7.81
CA VAL A 157 13.08 4.84 6.79
C VAL A 157 14.13 5.62 5.99
N ASP A 158 15.41 5.39 6.28
CA ASP A 158 16.57 6.06 5.69
C ASP A 158 16.62 5.88 4.17
N GLN A 159 16.21 4.71 3.64
CA GLN A 159 16.18 4.46 2.20
C GLN A 159 15.17 5.38 1.49
N HIS A 160 14.02 5.65 2.10
CA HIS A 160 13.03 6.60 1.57
C HIS A 160 13.61 8.02 1.53
N ILE A 161 14.24 8.45 2.65
CA ILE A 161 14.85 9.78 2.79
C ILE A 161 16.00 9.93 1.81
N LYS A 162 16.90 8.95 1.73
CA LYS A 162 18.08 8.96 0.85
C LYS A 162 17.65 9.11 -0.62
N ALA A 163 16.68 8.32 -1.06
CA ALA A 163 16.19 8.36 -2.43
C ALA A 163 15.57 9.71 -2.78
N LEU A 164 14.66 10.23 -1.95
CA LEU A 164 14.03 11.52 -2.20
C LEU A 164 15.03 12.67 -2.19
N LYS A 165 16.08 12.63 -1.32
CA LYS A 165 17.18 13.59 -1.35
C LYS A 165 17.96 13.52 -2.66
N MET A 166 18.24 12.32 -3.18
CA MET A 166 18.88 12.15 -4.48
C MET A 166 18.04 12.74 -5.63
N MET A 167 16.71 12.72 -5.51
CA MET A 167 15.79 13.35 -6.44
C MET A 167 15.64 14.86 -6.24
N GLY A 168 16.35 15.47 -5.27
CA GLY A 168 16.40 16.90 -5.03
C GLY A 168 15.46 17.40 -3.94
N ALA A 169 14.87 16.53 -3.12
CA ALA A 169 14.13 16.95 -1.94
C ALA A 169 15.07 17.35 -0.80
N GLU A 170 14.71 18.42 -0.10
CA GLU A 170 15.29 18.77 1.20
C GLU A 170 14.48 18.06 2.29
N ILE A 171 15.12 17.19 3.07
CA ILE A 171 14.44 16.44 4.12
C ILE A 171 15.19 16.58 5.43
N GLU A 172 14.48 17.04 6.44
CA GLU A 172 14.95 17.17 7.81
C GLU A 172 14.11 16.29 8.74
N ILE A 173 14.73 15.83 9.82
CA ILE A 173 14.03 15.14 10.91
C ILE A 173 13.95 16.12 12.07
N ASP A 174 12.73 16.54 12.38
CA ASP A 174 12.47 17.48 13.45
C ASP A 174 11.32 16.98 14.35
N HIS A 175 11.57 16.90 15.66
CA HIS A 175 10.61 16.45 16.68
C HIS A 175 9.87 15.14 16.31
N GLY A 176 10.60 14.17 15.74
CA GLY A 176 10.04 12.88 15.34
C GLY A 176 9.24 12.90 14.03
N TYR A 177 9.34 13.98 13.24
CA TYR A 177 8.74 14.10 11.92
C TYR A 177 9.81 14.21 10.84
N MET A 178 9.59 13.53 9.72
CA MET A 178 10.25 13.79 8.45
C MET A 178 9.55 14.98 7.79
N GLN A 179 10.26 16.09 7.64
CA GLN A 179 9.80 17.27 6.91
C GLN A 179 10.48 17.31 5.56
N ALA A 180 9.73 17.06 4.49
CA ALA A 180 10.24 17.11 3.13
C ALA A 180 9.76 18.39 2.43
N ARG A 181 10.68 19.03 1.69
CA ARG A 181 10.39 20.16 0.82
C ARG A 181 11.08 19.93 -0.52
N ALA A 182 10.38 20.20 -1.59
CA ALA A 182 10.93 20.09 -2.94
C ALA A 182 10.21 21.05 -3.89
N GLY A 183 10.94 21.51 -4.90
CA GLY A 183 10.29 21.90 -6.16
C GLY A 183 9.88 20.64 -6.92
N ARG A 184 9.89 20.67 -8.25
CA ARG A 184 9.68 19.46 -9.03
C ARG A 184 10.88 18.52 -8.81
N LEU A 185 10.64 17.30 -8.37
CA LEU A 185 11.66 16.28 -8.21
C LEU A 185 12.32 15.96 -9.55
N LYS A 186 13.57 15.54 -9.54
CA LYS A 186 14.35 15.18 -10.73
C LYS A 186 14.63 13.69 -10.76
N GLY A 187 14.43 13.11 -11.93
CA GLY A 187 14.79 11.72 -12.19
C GLY A 187 16.30 11.51 -12.03
N CYS A 188 16.67 10.40 -11.43
CA CYS A 188 18.07 10.02 -11.24
C CYS A 188 18.20 8.48 -11.10
N ARG A 189 19.43 8.01 -11.11
CA ARG A 189 19.73 6.61 -10.78
C ARG A 189 19.77 6.43 -9.27
N ILE A 190 18.94 5.51 -8.75
CA ILE A 190 18.82 5.20 -7.32
C ILE A 190 19.18 3.74 -7.11
N VAL A 191 20.13 3.50 -6.22
CA VAL A 191 20.52 2.14 -5.80
C VAL A 191 20.29 2.06 -4.30
N PRO A 192 19.18 1.45 -3.85
CA PRO A 192 18.95 1.21 -2.43
C PRO A 192 20.04 0.33 -1.83
N ASP A 193 20.49 0.65 -0.62
CA ASP A 193 21.53 -0.12 0.09
C ASP A 193 21.04 -1.54 0.42
N MET A 194 19.73 -1.71 0.57
CA MET A 194 19.05 -2.98 0.75
C MET A 194 17.73 -3.00 -0.01
N VAL A 195 17.31 -4.18 -0.44
CA VAL A 195 15.98 -4.36 -1.03
C VAL A 195 14.90 -3.98 -0.02
N THR A 196 13.99 -3.13 -0.40
CA THR A 196 12.88 -2.68 0.44
C THR A 196 11.63 -2.50 -0.40
N VAL A 197 10.55 -3.19 -0.04
CA VAL A 197 9.27 -3.11 -0.74
C VAL A 197 8.70 -1.70 -0.65
N THR A 198 8.42 -1.21 0.55
CA THR A 198 7.84 0.13 0.75
C THR A 198 8.75 1.26 0.27
N GLY A 199 10.08 1.06 0.30
CA GLY A 199 11.04 2.01 -0.27
C GLY A 199 10.90 2.08 -1.79
N THR A 200 10.86 0.93 -2.47
CA THR A 200 10.66 0.85 -3.92
C THR A 200 9.33 1.50 -4.33
N GLU A 201 8.25 1.17 -3.62
CA GLU A 201 6.91 1.74 -3.86
C GLU A 201 6.89 3.27 -3.71
N ASN A 202 7.49 3.77 -2.65
CA ASN A 202 7.52 5.20 -2.37
C ASN A 202 8.36 5.98 -3.39
N ILE A 203 9.52 5.43 -3.79
CA ILE A 203 10.37 6.01 -4.85
C ILE A 203 9.63 5.98 -6.18
N MET A 204 8.97 4.88 -6.52
CA MET A 204 8.20 4.73 -7.77
C MET A 204 7.08 5.77 -7.87
N MET A 205 6.33 5.99 -6.78
CA MET A 205 5.29 7.01 -6.72
C MET A 205 5.88 8.43 -6.84
N ALA A 206 7.00 8.72 -6.18
CA ALA A 206 7.67 10.01 -6.28
C ALA A 206 8.20 10.28 -7.69
N ALA A 207 8.77 9.26 -8.34
CA ALA A 207 9.34 9.33 -9.67
C ALA A 207 8.30 9.53 -10.78
N ALA A 208 7.06 9.07 -10.55
CA ALA A 208 5.99 9.17 -11.55
C ALA A 208 5.69 10.61 -12.00
N LEU A 209 5.89 11.62 -11.14
CA LEU A 209 5.71 13.04 -11.45
C LEU A 209 7.04 13.83 -11.52
N ALA A 210 8.19 13.16 -11.39
CA ALA A 210 9.50 13.81 -11.46
C ALA A 210 9.82 14.30 -12.88
N GLU A 211 10.78 15.20 -13.01
CA GLU A 211 11.32 15.63 -14.30
C GLU A 211 12.38 14.63 -14.78
N GLY A 212 12.22 14.10 -15.98
CA GLY A 212 13.18 13.17 -16.60
C GLY A 212 12.94 11.71 -16.18
N THR A 213 13.99 10.91 -16.24
CA THR A 213 13.92 9.45 -16.01
C THR A 213 14.56 9.07 -14.69
N THR A 214 13.87 8.24 -13.92
CA THR A 214 14.39 7.58 -12.71
C THR A 214 14.66 6.11 -13.02
N VAL A 215 15.82 5.61 -12.61
CA VAL A 215 16.17 4.19 -12.67
C VAL A 215 16.40 3.70 -11.26
N ILE A 216 15.56 2.78 -10.79
CA ILE A 216 15.75 2.10 -9.51
C ILE A 216 16.46 0.78 -9.80
N GLU A 217 17.65 0.61 -9.25
CA GLU A 217 18.38 -0.66 -9.29
C GLU A 217 18.28 -1.32 -7.90
N ASN A 218 18.40 -2.64 -7.84
CA ASN A 218 18.16 -3.40 -6.62
C ASN A 218 16.73 -3.18 -6.06
N ALA A 219 15.76 -3.03 -6.97
CA ALA A 219 14.35 -2.84 -6.64
C ALA A 219 13.76 -4.12 -6.03
N ALA A 220 12.75 -3.94 -5.19
CA ALA A 220 11.90 -5.03 -4.71
C ALA A 220 11.09 -5.61 -5.89
N ARG A 221 10.85 -6.93 -5.87
CA ARG A 221 10.24 -7.67 -6.98
C ARG A 221 8.92 -8.33 -6.61
N GLU A 222 8.45 -8.08 -5.41
CA GLU A 222 7.24 -8.64 -4.85
C GLU A 222 6.02 -8.27 -5.71
N PRO A 223 4.99 -9.13 -5.77
CA PRO A 223 3.79 -8.92 -6.57
C PRO A 223 3.09 -7.59 -6.31
N GLU A 224 3.11 -7.10 -5.07
CA GLU A 224 2.53 -5.80 -4.70
C GLU A 224 3.22 -4.60 -5.37
N VAL A 225 4.52 -4.70 -5.63
CA VAL A 225 5.27 -3.68 -6.40
C VAL A 225 4.82 -3.66 -7.86
N MET A 226 4.57 -4.84 -8.42
CA MET A 226 4.06 -4.96 -9.80
C MET A 226 2.64 -4.42 -9.89
N ASP A 227 1.79 -4.70 -8.91
CA ASP A 227 0.41 -4.24 -8.83
C ASP A 227 0.32 -2.70 -8.73
N LEU A 228 1.18 -2.09 -7.89
CA LEU A 228 1.31 -0.64 -7.82
C LEU A 228 1.77 -0.04 -9.16
N ALA A 229 2.75 -0.63 -9.83
CA ALA A 229 3.22 -0.17 -11.14
C ALA A 229 2.11 -0.24 -12.20
N GLU A 230 1.31 -1.31 -12.19
CA GLU A 230 0.16 -1.45 -13.07
C GLU A 230 -0.89 -0.36 -12.80
N CYS A 231 -1.22 -0.12 -11.53
CA CYS A 231 -2.13 0.96 -11.13
C CYS A 231 -1.63 2.33 -11.59
N LEU A 232 -0.36 2.66 -11.32
CA LEU A 232 0.25 3.92 -11.74
C LEU A 232 0.26 4.08 -13.27
N ASN A 233 0.54 3.01 -14.01
CA ASN A 233 0.47 3.04 -15.48
C ASN A 233 -0.96 3.26 -15.98
N LYS A 234 -1.98 2.70 -15.32
CA LYS A 234 -3.39 3.03 -15.59
C LYS A 234 -3.72 4.50 -15.28
N MET A 235 -3.01 5.12 -14.34
CA MET A 235 -3.11 6.55 -14.06
C MET A 235 -2.35 7.42 -15.06
N GLY A 236 -1.64 6.83 -16.02
CA GLY A 236 -0.89 7.54 -17.06
C GLY A 236 0.61 7.66 -16.79
N ALA A 237 1.14 6.99 -15.78
CA ALA A 237 2.59 6.88 -15.57
C ALA A 237 3.25 6.02 -16.67
N LYS A 238 4.57 6.11 -16.77
CA LYS A 238 5.38 5.33 -17.71
C LYS A 238 6.42 4.53 -16.95
N ILE A 239 6.00 3.38 -16.44
CA ILE A 239 6.81 2.49 -15.59
C ILE A 239 7.04 1.17 -16.32
N THR A 240 8.29 0.74 -16.39
CA THR A 240 8.70 -0.54 -16.96
C THR A 240 9.65 -1.27 -16.01
N GLY A 241 9.78 -2.59 -16.15
CA GLY A 241 10.69 -3.40 -15.36
C GLY A 241 10.20 -3.77 -13.96
N ALA A 242 8.98 -3.42 -13.55
CA ALA A 242 8.40 -3.89 -12.28
C ALA A 242 8.40 -5.43 -12.23
N GLY A 243 8.78 -6.01 -11.09
CA GLY A 243 9.01 -7.45 -10.92
C GLY A 243 10.42 -7.90 -11.30
N THR A 244 11.28 -6.99 -11.76
CA THR A 244 12.70 -7.24 -12.01
C THR A 244 13.57 -6.41 -11.04
N PRO A 245 14.90 -6.68 -10.96
CA PRO A 245 15.79 -5.88 -10.11
C PRO A 245 15.91 -4.41 -10.53
N GLN A 246 15.49 -4.08 -11.77
CA GLN A 246 15.60 -2.73 -12.31
C GLN A 246 14.24 -2.23 -12.77
N ILE A 247 13.82 -1.08 -12.23
CA ILE A 247 12.60 -0.38 -12.63
C ILE A 247 12.97 0.95 -13.25
N VAL A 248 12.40 1.23 -14.42
CA VAL A 248 12.60 2.51 -15.13
C VAL A 248 11.28 3.27 -15.13
N ILE A 249 11.33 4.53 -14.70
CA ILE A 249 10.18 5.43 -14.62
C ILE A 249 10.49 6.70 -15.41
N GLU A 250 9.75 6.95 -16.48
CA GLU A 250 9.74 8.24 -17.15
C GLU A 250 8.69 9.12 -16.47
N GLY A 251 9.13 10.19 -15.81
CA GLY A 251 8.22 11.09 -15.12
C GLY A 251 7.31 11.85 -16.09
N VAL A 252 6.07 12.07 -15.66
CA VAL A 252 5.05 12.80 -16.43
C VAL A 252 4.66 14.09 -15.69
N GLU A 253 4.01 15.02 -16.40
CA GLU A 253 3.58 16.28 -15.79
C GLU A 253 2.34 16.10 -14.91
N LYS A 254 1.46 15.17 -15.28
CA LYS A 254 0.17 14.95 -14.63
C LYS A 254 -0.24 13.50 -14.74
N LEU A 255 -0.82 12.98 -13.67
CA LEU A 255 -1.55 11.71 -13.65
C LEU A 255 -3.05 11.98 -13.60
N HIS A 256 -3.84 11.02 -14.06
CA HIS A 256 -5.31 11.06 -14.06
C HIS A 256 -5.88 9.94 -13.18
N GLY A 257 -7.19 9.95 -12.98
CA GLY A 257 -7.90 8.89 -12.29
C GLY A 257 -7.86 7.56 -13.03
N CYS A 258 -8.10 6.48 -12.30
CA CYS A 258 -8.16 5.15 -12.89
C CYS A 258 -9.14 4.25 -12.14
N GLU A 259 -9.43 3.10 -12.74
CA GLU A 259 -10.09 1.98 -12.11
C GLU A 259 -9.13 0.79 -12.03
N HIS A 260 -8.92 0.24 -10.82
CA HIS A 260 -7.96 -0.83 -10.60
C HIS A 260 -8.47 -1.83 -9.57
N SER A 261 -8.17 -3.10 -9.76
CA SER A 261 -8.48 -4.17 -8.80
C SER A 261 -7.21 -4.62 -8.12
N VAL A 262 -7.17 -4.48 -6.79
CA VAL A 262 -6.03 -4.92 -5.97
C VAL A 262 -5.84 -6.42 -6.11
N ILE A 263 -4.60 -6.87 -6.27
CA ILE A 263 -4.28 -8.30 -6.38
C ILE A 263 -4.74 -9.08 -5.16
N CYS A 264 -5.03 -10.36 -5.38
CA CYS A 264 -5.44 -11.26 -4.33
C CYS A 264 -4.28 -11.57 -3.38
N LEU A 265 -4.59 -11.81 -2.09
CA LEU A 265 -3.60 -12.18 -1.07
C LEU A 265 -2.76 -13.41 -1.47
N LEU A 266 -3.34 -14.38 -2.19
CA LEU A 266 -2.63 -15.59 -2.61
C LEU A 266 -1.44 -15.31 -3.54
N TYR A 267 -1.48 -14.22 -4.32
CA TYR A 267 -0.34 -13.81 -5.16
C TYR A 267 0.84 -13.24 -4.38
N THR A 268 0.63 -12.88 -3.11
CA THR A 268 1.64 -12.29 -2.23
C THR A 268 2.11 -13.26 -1.15
N SER A 269 1.71 -14.55 -1.21
CA SER A 269 2.07 -15.58 -0.24
C SER A 269 2.67 -16.81 -0.94
N ASP A 270 3.60 -17.49 -0.28
CA ASP A 270 4.22 -18.72 -0.78
C ASP A 270 3.20 -19.85 -1.07
N ALA A 271 2.00 -19.76 -0.47
CA ALA A 271 0.91 -20.69 -0.76
C ALA A 271 0.37 -20.61 -2.21
N ALA A 272 0.74 -19.60 -2.98
CA ALA A 272 0.38 -19.49 -4.39
C ALA A 272 1.18 -20.45 -5.30
N ASP A 273 2.35 -20.90 -4.83
CA ASP A 273 3.27 -21.75 -5.61
C ASP A 273 2.91 -23.25 -5.49
N GLU A 274 1.99 -23.61 -4.57
CA GLU A 274 1.58 -24.98 -4.32
C GLU A 274 0.24 -25.38 -4.98
N LEU A 275 -0.34 -24.51 -5.81
CA LEU A 275 -1.57 -24.72 -6.56
C LEU A 275 -1.31 -24.85 -8.06
#